data_32ecd13990b206160121327957be6147
#
_entry.id   32ecd13990b206160121327957be6147
#
_cell.length_a   1.000
_cell.length_b   1.000
_cell.length_c   1.000
_cell.angle_alpha   90.00
_cell.angle_beta   90.00
_cell.angle_gamma   90.00
#
_symmetry.space_group_name_H-M   'P 1'
#
loop_
_entity.id
_entity.type
_entity.pdbx_description
1 polymer ?
#
loop_
_entity_poly.entity_id
_entity_poly.type
_entity_poly.pdbx_seq_one_letter_code
_entity_poly.pdbx_strand_id
1 'polypeptide(L)'
;MSSSSRRVFAAALLALLIGAVPVAHNQAWADETTPPSGMDDGEQQGPLGDLSDYGKLAEESLDAVGAGDFAAARAKVDEMQSKWRTAAPQLKRKSPEDWKAANAAVEQVVKELHAKTPDKDRSLDTLNTLLSTLNDIQGISD
;
A
#
# COMPACT_ATOMS: atom_id res chain seq x y z
N MET A 1 -11.58 -16.20 -41.38
CA MET A 1 -10.38 -15.75 -42.11
C MET A 1 -9.50 -15.13 -41.07
N SER A 2 -8.59 -15.92 -40.51
CA SER A 2 -7.13 -15.92 -40.75
C SER A 2 -6.50 -14.61 -40.25
N SER A 3 -5.60 -14.59 -39.34
CA SER A 3 -4.32 -15.31 -39.26
C SER A 3 -3.68 -15.24 -37.91
N SER A 4 -3.25 -16.35 -37.48
CA SER A 4 -2.09 -16.67 -36.62
C SER A 4 -0.84 -15.86 -36.98
N SER A 5 -0.10 -15.47 -35.96
CA SER A 5 1.35 -15.35 -36.07
C SER A 5 2.02 -15.70 -34.73
N ARG A 6 2.32 -16.96 -34.62
CA ARG A 6 3.37 -17.51 -33.73
C ARG A 6 4.71 -17.02 -34.24
N ARG A 7 5.53 -16.46 -33.39
CA ARG A 7 6.97 -16.42 -33.64
C ARG A 7 7.71 -17.01 -32.45
N VAL A 8 8.06 -18.25 -32.69
CA VAL A 8 9.07 -19.02 -32.01
C VAL A 8 10.42 -18.51 -32.52
N PHE A 9 11.33 -18.15 -31.63
CA PHE A 9 12.75 -18.17 -31.94
C PHE A 9 13.47 -18.91 -30.83
N ALA A 10 14.05 -20.02 -31.30
CA ALA A 10 14.86 -20.93 -30.56
C ALA A 10 16.36 -20.50 -30.58
N ALA A 11 17.02 -20.80 -29.49
CA ALA A 11 18.35 -21.29 -29.32
C ALA A 11 19.56 -20.62 -30.04
N ALA A 12 20.54 -20.28 -29.22
CA ALA A 12 21.95 -20.63 -29.52
C ALA A 12 22.76 -20.69 -28.21
N LEU A 13 23.24 -21.89 -27.96
CA LEU A 13 24.35 -22.25 -27.08
C LEU A 13 25.68 -21.71 -27.63
N LEU A 14 26.62 -21.36 -26.74
CA LEU A 14 28.06 -21.64 -26.83
C LEU A 14 28.74 -21.13 -25.55
N ALA A 15 29.15 -21.86 -24.61
CA ALA A 15 30.28 -22.74 -24.38
C ALA A 15 31.64 -22.04 -24.18
N LEU A 16 32.20 -22.32 -22.98
CA LEU A 16 33.64 -22.46 -22.59
C LEU A 16 34.52 -21.20 -22.57
N LEU A 17 35.11 -20.95 -21.39
CA LEU A 17 36.55 -21.15 -21.10
C LEU A 17 36.86 -20.83 -19.63
N ILE A 18 37.15 -21.80 -18.89
CA ILE A 18 38.26 -22.13 -18.00
C ILE A 18 39.26 -20.96 -17.78
N GLY A 19 39.38 -20.56 -16.54
CA GLY A 19 40.44 -19.70 -16.05
C GLY A 19 40.54 -19.81 -14.54
N ALA A 20 41.11 -20.91 -14.06
CA ALA A 20 41.51 -21.06 -12.67
C ALA A 20 42.76 -20.22 -12.41
N VAL A 21 42.67 -19.33 -11.41
CA VAL A 21 43.86 -18.82 -10.73
C VAL A 21 43.58 -18.83 -9.25
N PRO A 22 44.26 -19.62 -8.45
CA PRO A 22 44.26 -19.50 -7.02
C PRO A 22 45.31 -18.46 -6.60
N VAL A 23 44.89 -17.39 -6.01
CA VAL A 23 45.79 -16.57 -5.21
C VAL A 23 45.22 -16.48 -3.81
N ALA A 24 45.77 -17.33 -2.98
CA ALA A 24 45.78 -17.20 -1.56
C ALA A 24 46.61 -15.96 -1.17
N HIS A 25 46.01 -15.04 -0.48
CA HIS A 25 46.63 -14.14 0.49
C HIS A 25 45.47 -13.60 1.34
N ASN A 26 45.23 -14.18 2.48
CA ASN A 26 45.94 -14.04 3.76
C ASN A 26 46.12 -12.58 4.15
N GLN A 27 45.63 -12.34 5.34
CA GLN A 27 45.70 -11.20 6.23
C GLN A 27 44.39 -10.44 6.21
N ALA A 28 43.46 -10.75 7.16
CA ALA A 28 43.55 -10.35 8.55
C ALA A 28 43.89 -8.87 8.68
N TRP A 29 42.99 -8.23 9.15
CA TRP A 29 42.88 -7.12 10.09
C TRP A 29 41.61 -6.38 9.88
N ALA A 30 40.96 -6.50 10.96
CA ALA A 30 40.35 -5.43 11.72
C ALA A 30 39.11 -4.92 11.03
N ASP A 31 38.03 -5.39 11.61
CA ASP A 31 37.49 -4.57 12.65
C ASP A 31 37.36 -3.12 12.17
N GLU A 32 36.44 -2.99 11.27
CA GLU A 32 35.64 -1.79 11.26
C GLU A 32 34.21 -2.28 11.07
N THR A 33 33.64 -2.55 12.22
CA THR A 33 32.22 -2.64 12.42
C THR A 33 31.66 -1.27 12.11
N THR A 34 31.59 -0.95 10.83
CA THR A 34 30.62 0.00 10.39
C THR A 34 29.38 -0.83 10.19
N PRO A 35 28.39 -0.74 11.08
CA PRO A 35 27.09 -1.20 10.72
C PRO A 35 26.75 -0.49 9.41
N PRO A 36 26.18 -1.16 8.42
CA PRO A 36 25.55 -0.42 7.35
C PRO A 36 24.62 0.52 8.07
N SER A 37 24.87 1.79 7.92
CA SER A 37 23.85 2.79 8.14
C SER A 37 22.77 2.45 7.13
N GLY A 38 21.95 1.48 7.51
CA GLY A 38 20.60 1.45 7.07
C GLY A 38 20.11 2.83 7.46
N MET A 39 19.92 3.68 6.50
CA MET A 39 18.97 4.75 6.64
C MET A 39 17.69 4.02 6.98
N ASP A 40 17.49 3.85 8.24
CA ASP A 40 16.20 3.73 8.84
C ASP A 40 15.58 5.08 8.52
N ASP A 41 15.02 5.18 7.32
CA ASP A 41 13.97 6.12 7.06
C ASP A 41 12.89 5.68 8.04
N GLY A 42 13.01 6.17 9.25
CA GLY A 42 12.02 6.08 10.29
C GLY A 42 10.79 6.80 9.76
N GLU A 43 10.13 6.17 8.81
CA GLU A 43 8.75 6.45 8.51
C GLU A 43 8.06 6.40 9.86
N GLN A 44 7.58 7.55 10.28
CA GLN A 44 6.81 7.69 11.50
C GLN A 44 5.54 6.87 11.31
N GLN A 45 5.68 5.57 11.48
CA GLN A 45 4.57 4.65 11.47
C GLN A 45 3.80 4.89 12.76
N GLY A 46 2.61 5.43 12.62
CA GLY A 46 1.71 5.63 13.74
C GLY A 46 1.38 4.33 14.49
N PRO A 47 0.57 4.40 15.53
CA PRO A 47 0.25 3.25 16.41
C PRO A 47 -0.28 2.02 15.66
N LEU A 48 -0.94 2.21 14.53
CA LEU A 48 -1.45 1.12 13.69
C LEU A 48 -0.42 0.63 12.66
N GLY A 49 0.69 1.35 12.47
CA GLY A 49 1.67 1.08 11.44
C GLY A 49 1.36 1.83 10.15
N ASP A 50 1.91 1.36 9.04
CA ASP A 50 1.71 1.98 7.73
C ASP A 50 0.26 1.85 7.25
N LEU A 51 -0.41 2.97 7.07
CA LEU A 51 -1.78 3.07 6.54
C LEU A 51 -1.83 3.72 5.14
N SER A 52 -0.68 3.92 4.50
CA SER A 52 -0.56 4.62 3.21
C SER A 52 -1.41 3.99 2.10
N ASP A 53 -1.48 2.66 2.04
CA ASP A 53 -2.32 1.95 1.07
C ASP A 53 -3.81 2.28 1.22
N TYR A 54 -4.28 2.45 2.46
CA TYR A 54 -5.67 2.82 2.74
C TYR A 54 -5.92 4.29 2.41
N GLY A 55 -4.98 5.17 2.73
CA GLY A 55 -5.01 6.59 2.35
C GLY A 55 -5.13 6.74 0.83
N LYS A 56 -4.27 6.05 0.08
CA LYS A 56 -4.29 6.08 -1.39
C LYS A 56 -5.64 5.62 -1.98
N LEU A 57 -6.20 4.53 -1.47
CA LEU A 57 -7.52 4.06 -1.94
C LEU A 57 -8.65 5.05 -1.59
N ALA A 58 -8.54 5.73 -0.45
CA ALA A 58 -9.48 6.78 -0.09
C ALA A 58 -9.36 8.02 -1.00
N GLU A 59 -8.13 8.45 -1.35
CA GLU A 59 -7.87 9.53 -2.31
C GLU A 59 -8.39 9.19 -3.70
N GLU A 60 -8.10 7.99 -4.21
CA GLU A 60 -8.61 7.52 -5.50
C GLU A 60 -10.15 7.48 -5.52
N SER A 61 -10.78 7.16 -4.38
CA SER A 61 -12.23 7.20 -4.23
C SER A 61 -12.77 8.63 -4.23
N LEU A 62 -12.05 9.55 -3.57
CA LEU A 62 -12.39 10.96 -3.51
C LEU A 62 -12.36 11.60 -4.90
N ASP A 63 -11.32 11.30 -5.68
CA ASP A 63 -11.19 11.75 -7.07
C ASP A 63 -12.34 11.23 -7.95
N ALA A 64 -12.70 9.96 -7.80
CA ALA A 64 -13.79 9.34 -8.53
C ALA A 64 -15.15 9.99 -8.18
N VAL A 65 -15.43 10.25 -6.88
CA VAL A 65 -16.64 10.99 -6.45
C VAL A 65 -16.62 12.40 -7.02
N GLY A 66 -15.48 13.08 -6.97
CA GLY A 66 -15.29 14.41 -7.55
C GLY A 66 -15.65 14.46 -9.04
N ALA A 67 -15.26 13.44 -9.80
CA ALA A 67 -15.61 13.24 -11.20
C ALA A 67 -17.05 12.77 -11.43
N GLY A 68 -17.79 12.41 -10.38
CA GLY A 68 -19.14 11.86 -10.46
C GLY A 68 -19.19 10.36 -10.79
N ASP A 69 -18.05 9.68 -10.80
CA ASP A 69 -17.95 8.23 -11.03
C ASP A 69 -18.07 7.45 -9.72
N PHE A 70 -19.31 7.33 -9.24
CA PHE A 70 -19.61 6.57 -8.03
C PHE A 70 -19.35 5.06 -8.18
N ALA A 71 -19.33 4.52 -9.40
CA ALA A 71 -19.03 3.11 -9.62
C ALA A 71 -17.56 2.83 -9.36
N ALA A 72 -16.67 3.67 -9.88
CA ALA A 72 -15.24 3.61 -9.61
C ALA A 72 -14.94 3.85 -8.11
N ALA A 73 -15.58 4.85 -7.50
CA ALA A 73 -15.42 5.14 -6.07
C ALA A 73 -15.79 3.92 -5.20
N ARG A 74 -16.91 3.27 -5.47
CA ARG A 74 -17.32 2.05 -4.76
C ARG A 74 -16.30 0.93 -4.90
N ALA A 75 -15.80 0.69 -6.12
CA ALA A 75 -14.81 -0.36 -6.34
C ALA A 75 -13.54 -0.15 -5.48
N LYS A 76 -13.08 1.09 -5.35
CA LYS A 76 -11.93 1.44 -4.51
C LYS A 76 -12.21 1.26 -3.03
N VAL A 77 -13.38 1.66 -2.58
CA VAL A 77 -13.80 1.50 -1.18
C VAL A 77 -14.01 0.03 -0.83
N ASP A 78 -14.53 -0.77 -1.72
CA ASP A 78 -14.69 -2.22 -1.52
C ASP A 78 -13.32 -2.91 -1.41
N GLU A 79 -12.35 -2.52 -2.24
CA GLU A 79 -10.96 -2.99 -2.13
C GLU A 79 -10.36 -2.59 -0.78
N MET A 80 -10.49 -1.33 -0.39
CA MET A 80 -10.02 -0.82 0.89
C MET A 80 -10.65 -1.59 2.06
N GLN A 81 -11.97 -1.79 2.05
CA GLN A 81 -12.68 -2.52 3.09
C GLN A 81 -12.22 -3.97 3.19
N SER A 82 -11.98 -4.63 2.06
CA SER A 82 -11.48 -6.01 2.04
C SER A 82 -10.10 -6.12 2.70
N LYS A 83 -9.16 -5.25 2.32
CA LYS A 83 -7.83 -5.15 2.94
C LYS A 83 -7.94 -4.84 4.44
N TRP A 84 -8.80 -3.88 4.81
CA TRP A 84 -9.03 -3.47 6.19
C TRP A 84 -9.51 -4.64 7.07
N ARG A 85 -10.49 -5.39 6.60
CA ARG A 85 -11.01 -6.57 7.31
C ARG A 85 -9.95 -7.64 7.51
N THR A 86 -9.11 -7.85 6.52
CA THR A 86 -8.00 -8.82 6.59
C THR A 86 -6.96 -8.38 7.63
N ALA A 87 -6.65 -7.10 7.71
CA ALA A 87 -5.69 -6.54 8.66
C ALA A 87 -6.26 -6.34 10.08
N ALA A 88 -7.59 -6.29 10.24
CA ALA A 88 -8.26 -5.95 11.49
C ALA A 88 -7.76 -6.71 12.73
N PRO A 89 -7.49 -8.05 12.71
CA PRO A 89 -6.99 -8.75 13.89
C PRO A 89 -5.62 -8.25 14.37
N GLN A 90 -4.78 -7.78 13.45
CA GLN A 90 -3.46 -7.24 13.78
C GLN A 90 -3.56 -5.79 14.24
N LEU A 91 -4.33 -4.97 13.54
CA LEU A 91 -4.54 -3.56 13.87
C LEU A 91 -5.16 -3.40 15.27
N LYS A 92 -6.17 -4.21 15.60
CA LYS A 92 -6.78 -4.24 16.93
C LYS A 92 -5.80 -4.56 18.05
N ARG A 93 -4.78 -5.39 17.78
CA ARG A 93 -3.77 -5.74 18.78
C ARG A 93 -2.73 -4.62 18.97
N LYS A 94 -2.47 -3.85 17.92
CA LYS A 94 -1.52 -2.73 17.98
C LYS A 94 -2.10 -1.56 18.77
N SER A 95 -3.25 -1.07 18.39
CA SER A 95 -3.99 0.00 19.07
C SER A 95 -5.50 -0.21 18.90
N PRO A 96 -6.20 -0.72 19.94
CA PRO A 96 -7.64 -0.94 19.87
C PRO A 96 -8.45 0.35 19.65
N GLU A 97 -8.00 1.46 20.25
CA GLU A 97 -8.71 2.74 20.17
C GLU A 97 -8.58 3.37 18.79
N ASP A 98 -7.35 3.46 18.26
CA ASP A 98 -7.11 3.99 16.92
C ASP A 98 -7.75 3.12 15.85
N TRP A 99 -7.67 1.80 16.01
CA TRP A 99 -8.40 0.89 15.13
C TRP A 99 -9.89 1.17 15.13
N LYS A 100 -10.49 1.40 16.30
CA LYS A 100 -11.93 1.68 16.43
C LYS A 100 -12.30 2.99 15.71
N ALA A 101 -11.49 4.03 15.87
CA ALA A 101 -11.70 5.31 15.21
C ALA A 101 -11.62 5.16 13.68
N ALA A 102 -10.56 4.55 13.17
CA ALA A 102 -10.38 4.31 11.74
C ALA A 102 -11.47 3.40 11.16
N ASN A 103 -11.84 2.33 11.89
CA ASN A 103 -12.91 1.41 11.45
C ASN A 103 -14.25 2.12 11.32
N ALA A 104 -14.59 3.00 12.26
CA ALA A 104 -15.82 3.79 12.19
C ALA A 104 -15.84 4.69 10.95
N ALA A 105 -14.71 5.32 10.62
CA ALA A 105 -14.59 6.16 9.43
C ALA A 105 -14.70 5.32 8.14
N VAL A 106 -14.05 4.16 8.07
CA VAL A 106 -14.18 3.22 6.94
C VAL A 106 -15.63 2.77 6.74
N GLU A 107 -16.32 2.37 7.81
CA GLU A 107 -17.73 1.95 7.75
C GLU A 107 -18.65 3.07 7.29
N GLN A 108 -18.38 4.31 7.70
CA GLN A 108 -19.16 5.48 7.30
C GLN A 108 -19.05 5.73 5.79
N VAL A 109 -17.81 5.67 5.23
CA VAL A 109 -17.58 5.80 3.80
C VAL A 109 -18.29 4.70 3.01
N VAL A 110 -18.15 3.45 3.45
CA VAL A 110 -18.84 2.31 2.82
C VAL A 110 -20.33 2.53 2.80
N LYS A 111 -20.93 2.91 3.94
CA LYS A 111 -22.37 3.16 4.06
C LYS A 111 -22.85 4.27 3.12
N GLU A 112 -22.10 5.37 3.02
CA GLU A 112 -22.50 6.51 2.19
C GLU A 112 -22.41 6.16 0.70
N LEU A 113 -21.31 5.54 0.25
CA LEU A 113 -21.14 5.19 -1.15
C LEU A 113 -22.05 4.03 -1.62
N HIS A 114 -22.45 3.14 -0.71
CA HIS A 114 -23.41 2.06 -1.03
C HIS A 114 -24.87 2.45 -0.82
N ALA A 115 -25.17 3.71 -0.46
CA ALA A 115 -26.53 4.19 -0.45
C ALA A 115 -27.18 4.05 -1.83
N LYS A 116 -28.50 3.93 -1.88
CA LYS A 116 -29.25 3.82 -3.16
C LYS A 116 -29.02 5.03 -4.08
N THR A 117 -28.92 6.19 -3.47
CA THR A 117 -28.60 7.47 -4.11
C THR A 117 -27.52 8.14 -3.29
N PRO A 118 -26.24 7.85 -3.55
CA PRO A 118 -25.15 8.50 -2.83
C PRO A 118 -25.14 9.98 -3.16
N ASP A 119 -24.99 10.79 -2.11
CA ASP A 119 -24.87 12.23 -2.23
C ASP A 119 -23.40 12.60 -2.42
N LYS A 120 -23.12 13.46 -3.39
CA LYS A 120 -21.73 13.81 -3.75
C LYS A 120 -21.01 14.51 -2.61
N ASP A 121 -21.64 15.56 -2.05
CA ASP A 121 -21.01 16.39 -1.03
C ASP A 121 -20.77 15.57 0.26
N ARG A 122 -21.76 14.77 0.64
CA ARG A 122 -21.64 13.89 1.81
C ARG A 122 -20.61 12.78 1.60
N SER A 123 -20.51 12.23 0.39
CA SER A 123 -19.48 11.25 0.05
C SER A 123 -18.08 11.86 0.13
N LEU A 124 -17.90 13.09 -0.35
CA LEU A 124 -16.63 13.82 -0.23
C LEU A 124 -16.30 14.10 1.24
N ASP A 125 -17.27 14.54 2.05
CA ASP A 125 -17.07 14.80 3.48
C ASP A 125 -16.64 13.55 4.25
N THR A 126 -17.29 12.42 3.99
CA THR A 126 -16.94 11.16 4.68
C THR A 126 -15.56 10.64 4.26
N LEU A 127 -15.18 10.79 3.00
CA LEU A 127 -13.85 10.42 2.51
C LEU A 127 -12.76 11.33 3.09
N ASN A 128 -12.99 12.64 3.14
CA ASN A 128 -12.07 13.58 3.79
C ASN A 128 -11.93 13.29 5.30
N THR A 129 -13.03 12.96 5.98
CA THR A 129 -12.99 12.55 7.38
C THR A 129 -12.16 11.28 7.58
N LEU A 130 -12.28 10.30 6.68
CA LEU A 130 -11.46 9.11 6.71
C LEU A 130 -9.97 9.45 6.53
N LEU A 131 -9.62 10.26 5.53
CA LEU A 131 -8.24 10.67 5.27
C LEU A 131 -7.64 11.40 6.48
N SER A 132 -8.38 12.36 7.05
CA SER A 132 -7.95 13.06 8.27
C SER A 132 -7.72 12.08 9.43
N THR A 133 -8.64 11.14 9.65
CA THR A 133 -8.50 10.13 10.70
C THR A 133 -7.26 9.25 10.52
N LEU A 134 -6.99 8.82 9.27
CA LEU A 134 -5.81 8.01 8.96
C LEU A 134 -4.51 8.81 9.16
N ASN A 135 -4.49 10.09 8.75
CA ASN A 135 -3.34 10.98 8.93
C ASN A 135 -3.07 11.26 10.40
N ASP A 136 -4.11 11.53 11.19
CA ASP A 136 -3.99 11.76 12.64
C ASP A 136 -3.38 10.54 13.35
N ILE A 137 -3.83 9.33 12.98
CA ILE A 137 -3.31 8.08 13.54
C ILE A 137 -1.85 7.85 13.13
N GLN A 138 -1.47 8.24 11.92
CA GLN A 138 -0.08 8.16 11.45
C GLN A 138 0.82 9.26 12.03
N GLY A 139 0.25 10.27 12.67
CA GLY A 139 0.97 11.43 13.17
C GLY A 139 1.40 12.39 12.06
N ILE A 140 0.76 12.31 10.90
CA ILE A 140 0.93 13.23 9.78
C ILE A 140 -0.09 14.36 9.98
N SER A 141 0.23 15.30 10.84
CA SER A 141 -0.58 16.53 11.02
C SER A 141 0.05 17.63 10.19
N ASP A 142 -0.77 18.29 9.34
CA ASP A 142 -0.39 19.51 8.62
C ASP A 142 -0.13 20.68 9.58
#